data_411464175614a213c4b277e2e53637ed
#
_entry.id   411464175614a213c4b277e2e53637ed
#
_cell.length_a   1.000
_cell.length_b   1.000
_cell.length_c   1.000
_cell.angle_alpha   90.00
_cell.angle_beta   90.00
_cell.angle_gamma   90.00
#
_symmetry.space_group_name_H-M   'P 1'
#
loop_
_entity.id
_entity.type
_entity.pdbx_description
1 polymer ?
#
loop_
_entity_poly.entity_id
_entity_poly.type
_entity_poly.pdbx_seq_one_letter_code
_entity_poly.pdbx_strand_id
1 'polypeptide(L)'
;MSKKCPKQLGFAWAGKRALLQDQSFYDAAILGGADALMFLAMYGLFEEAINRSSLNTISGNHYLRWAESFHKAVAQRVGYIPGKIYHLWHGDRKNRKYRDRYRFLRSFDPYSDIILASNGAWQWKDPQSELAQSAKKYFLERLEDDVILDLHRLDPLPLNFGRPASR
;
A
#
# COMPACT_ATOMS: atom_id res chain seq x y z
N MET A 1 -17.48 19.49 11.60
CA MET A 1 -17.80 18.88 10.28
C MET A 1 -17.15 17.50 10.23
N SER A 2 -17.94 16.44 10.19
CA SER A 2 -17.42 15.07 10.02
C SER A 2 -16.84 14.95 8.62
N LYS A 3 -15.51 14.90 8.49
CA LYS A 3 -14.83 14.65 7.22
C LYS A 3 -15.05 13.18 6.88
N LYS A 4 -16.02 12.88 6.04
CA LYS A 4 -16.18 11.51 5.52
C LYS A 4 -14.94 11.15 4.72
N CYS A 5 -14.25 10.08 5.13
CA CYS A 5 -13.15 9.53 4.36
C CYS A 5 -13.62 9.14 2.95
N PRO A 6 -12.92 9.52 1.88
CA PRO A 6 -13.28 9.15 0.52
C PRO A 6 -13.28 7.63 0.35
N LYS A 7 -14.13 7.14 -0.54
CA LYS A 7 -14.30 5.70 -0.76
C LYS A 7 -13.15 5.05 -1.53
N GLN A 8 -12.34 5.85 -2.24
CA GLN A 8 -11.21 5.38 -3.07
C GLN A 8 -10.01 6.30 -2.82
N LEU A 9 -8.86 5.74 -2.45
CA LEU A 9 -7.71 6.47 -1.96
C LEU A 9 -6.41 6.19 -2.73
N GLY A 10 -6.36 5.19 -3.58
CA GLY A 10 -5.09 4.62 -4.01
C GLY A 10 -4.80 4.69 -5.51
N PHE A 11 -5.10 5.77 -6.24
CA PHE A 11 -4.84 5.79 -7.68
C PHE A 11 -3.44 6.33 -8.04
N ALA A 12 -3.18 7.58 -7.73
CA ALA A 12 -1.92 8.22 -8.02
C ALA A 12 -1.57 9.22 -6.92
N TRP A 13 -0.33 9.21 -6.50
CA TRP A 13 0.18 10.03 -5.44
C TRP A 13 1.40 10.80 -5.90
N ALA A 14 1.48 12.06 -5.52
CA ALA A 14 2.66 12.87 -5.70
C ALA A 14 3.02 13.52 -4.36
N GLY A 15 4.30 13.59 -4.07
CA GLY A 15 4.82 14.24 -2.87
C GLY A 15 6.16 14.90 -3.12
N LYS A 16 6.51 15.86 -2.28
CA LYS A 16 7.85 16.43 -2.30
C LYS A 16 8.88 15.35 -1.99
N ARG A 17 9.94 15.27 -2.79
CA ARG A 17 11.02 14.29 -2.59
C ARG A 17 11.57 14.32 -1.16
N ALA A 18 11.84 15.50 -0.61
CA ALA A 18 12.34 15.64 0.75
C ALA A 18 11.42 14.99 1.78
N LEU A 19 10.09 15.20 1.69
CA LEU A 19 9.12 14.55 2.59
C LEU A 19 9.23 13.01 2.51
N LEU A 20 9.32 12.47 1.30
CA LEU A 20 9.35 11.01 1.12
C LEU A 20 10.70 10.39 1.50
N GLN A 21 11.81 11.15 1.37
CA GLN A 21 13.13 10.71 1.84
C GLN A 21 13.21 10.68 3.37
N ASP A 22 12.62 11.67 4.04
CA ASP A 22 12.69 11.80 5.50
C ASP A 22 11.70 10.87 6.22
N GLN A 23 10.49 10.69 5.67
CA GLN A 23 9.40 9.98 6.34
C GLN A 23 9.13 8.58 5.77
N SER A 24 9.57 8.29 4.54
CA SER A 24 9.25 7.09 3.77
C SER A 24 7.72 6.82 3.64
N PHE A 25 7.37 5.75 2.94
CA PHE A 25 6.00 5.22 2.94
C PHE A 25 5.80 4.28 4.12
N TYR A 26 4.53 4.12 4.56
CA TYR A 26 4.21 3.05 5.50
C TYR A 26 4.18 1.71 4.74
N ASP A 27 5.21 0.93 4.88
CA ASP A 27 5.48 -0.27 4.10
C ASP A 27 5.18 -1.59 4.84
N ALA A 28 4.89 -1.53 6.15
CA ALA A 28 4.49 -2.71 6.92
C ALA A 28 3.03 -3.16 6.68
N ALA A 29 2.31 -2.52 5.76
CA ALA A 29 0.98 -2.95 5.32
C ALA A 29 1.08 -4.10 4.29
N ILE A 30 1.58 -5.24 4.72
CA ILE A 30 2.01 -6.37 3.89
C ILE A 30 0.94 -6.98 2.98
N LEU A 31 -0.34 -6.73 3.24
CA LEU A 31 -1.47 -7.17 2.39
C LEU A 31 -2.10 -6.04 1.57
N GLY A 32 -1.44 -4.89 1.52
CA GLY A 32 -1.96 -3.68 0.90
C GLY A 32 -2.84 -2.86 1.84
N GLY A 33 -3.36 -1.73 1.33
CA GLY A 33 -4.11 -0.76 2.12
C GLY A 33 -3.24 0.34 2.73
N ALA A 34 -1.93 0.38 2.42
CA ALA A 34 -1.03 1.45 2.84
C ALA A 34 -1.51 2.83 2.38
N ASP A 35 -2.13 2.91 1.21
CA ASP A 35 -2.77 4.11 0.68
C ASP A 35 -3.80 4.70 1.65
N ALA A 36 -4.67 3.87 2.22
CA ALA A 36 -5.66 4.30 3.20
C ALA A 36 -5.00 4.72 4.53
N LEU A 37 -4.01 3.97 5.01
CA LEU A 37 -3.26 4.28 6.22
C LEU A 37 -2.53 5.63 6.08
N MET A 38 -1.85 5.86 4.96
CA MET A 38 -1.15 7.10 4.67
C MET A 38 -2.12 8.28 4.55
N PHE A 39 -3.23 8.11 3.82
CA PHE A 39 -4.23 9.16 3.68
C PHE A 39 -4.79 9.59 5.05
N LEU A 40 -5.18 8.64 5.87
CA LEU A 40 -5.72 8.93 7.20
C LEU A 40 -4.66 9.58 8.11
N ALA A 41 -3.41 9.14 8.00
CA ALA A 41 -2.29 9.78 8.70
C ALA A 41 -2.11 11.26 8.32
N MET A 42 -2.21 11.62 7.03
CA MET A 42 -2.12 13.01 6.58
C MET A 42 -3.09 13.94 7.30
N TYR A 43 -4.27 13.43 7.67
CA TYR A 43 -5.32 14.18 8.35
C TYR A 43 -5.36 13.97 9.86
N GLY A 44 -4.45 13.18 10.45
CA GLY A 44 -4.42 12.87 11.88
C GLY A 44 -5.55 11.96 12.34
N LEU A 45 -6.15 11.19 11.42
CA LEU A 45 -7.28 10.28 11.68
C LEU A 45 -6.75 8.87 12.04
N PHE A 46 -5.91 8.80 13.06
CA PHE A 46 -5.16 7.59 13.40
C PHE A 46 -6.05 6.45 13.88
N GLU A 47 -7.01 6.74 14.76
CA GLU A 47 -7.95 5.72 15.26
C GLU A 47 -8.80 5.13 14.12
N GLU A 48 -9.26 5.98 13.19
CA GLU A 48 -10.00 5.52 12.02
C GLU A 48 -9.14 4.60 11.14
N ALA A 49 -7.85 4.93 10.98
CA ALA A 49 -6.90 4.12 10.24
C ALA A 49 -6.72 2.73 10.86
N ILE A 50 -6.50 2.66 12.17
CA ILE A 50 -6.33 1.42 12.94
C ILE A 50 -7.58 0.56 12.82
N ASN A 51 -8.76 1.13 13.07
CA ASN A 51 -10.04 0.41 13.02
C ASN A 51 -10.35 -0.09 11.62
N ARG A 52 -10.18 0.75 10.59
CA ARG A 52 -10.45 0.39 9.20
C ARG A 52 -9.56 -0.74 8.68
N SER A 53 -8.31 -0.75 9.11
CA SER A 53 -7.31 -1.76 8.72
C SER A 53 -7.25 -2.93 9.70
N SER A 54 -8.09 -2.93 10.73
CA SER A 54 -8.15 -3.97 11.77
C SER A 54 -6.76 -4.30 12.36
N LEU A 55 -5.96 -3.27 12.58
CA LEU A 55 -4.63 -3.44 13.19
C LEU A 55 -4.80 -3.86 14.65
N ASN A 56 -4.03 -4.87 15.05
CA ASN A 56 -3.93 -5.24 16.46
C ASN A 56 -3.11 -4.18 17.25
N THR A 57 -3.01 -4.32 18.55
CA THR A 57 -2.32 -3.36 19.41
C THR A 57 -0.85 -3.15 18.99
N ILE A 58 -0.12 -4.21 18.61
CA ILE A 58 1.30 -4.13 18.25
C ILE A 58 1.45 -3.44 16.89
N SER A 59 0.73 -3.90 15.87
CA SER A 59 0.74 -3.28 14.54
C SER A 59 0.21 -1.85 14.58
N GLY A 60 -0.79 -1.56 15.42
CA GLY A 60 -1.32 -0.22 15.65
C GLY A 60 -0.27 0.72 16.23
N ASN A 61 0.48 0.29 17.24
CA ASN A 61 1.56 1.07 17.83
C ASN A 61 2.72 1.28 16.84
N HIS A 62 3.04 0.28 16.02
CA HIS A 62 4.02 0.41 14.95
C HIS A 62 3.57 1.47 13.93
N TYR A 63 2.32 1.42 13.52
CA TYR A 63 1.72 2.40 12.61
C TYR A 63 1.75 3.82 13.22
N LEU A 64 1.32 3.99 14.47
CA LEU A 64 1.24 5.30 15.13
C LEU A 64 2.58 6.01 15.17
N ARG A 65 3.67 5.32 15.48
CA ARG A 65 5.03 5.90 15.48
C ARG A 65 5.38 6.55 14.15
N TRP A 66 5.07 5.86 13.05
CA TRP A 66 5.28 6.40 11.71
C TRP A 66 4.27 7.51 11.41
N ALA A 67 2.98 7.28 11.67
CA ALA A 67 1.88 8.15 11.30
C ALA A 67 1.94 9.53 11.95
N GLU A 68 2.33 9.61 13.23
CA GLU A 68 2.48 10.88 13.94
C GLU A 68 3.60 11.74 13.35
N SER A 69 4.75 11.12 13.05
CA SER A 69 5.86 11.80 12.39
C SER A 69 5.47 12.28 10.99
N PHE A 70 4.84 11.40 10.20
CA PHE A 70 4.36 11.73 8.87
C PHE A 70 3.31 12.85 8.87
N HIS A 71 2.35 12.81 9.79
CA HIS A 71 1.34 13.86 9.96
C HIS A 71 1.98 15.23 10.23
N LYS A 72 2.93 15.29 11.17
CA LYS A 72 3.66 16.52 11.50
C LYS A 72 4.40 17.06 10.27
N ALA A 73 5.08 16.20 9.52
CA ALA A 73 5.85 16.59 8.34
C ALA A 73 4.94 17.07 7.18
N VAL A 74 3.80 16.45 6.98
CA VAL A 74 2.80 16.86 5.99
C VAL A 74 2.17 18.20 6.37
N ALA A 75 1.97 18.46 7.68
CA ALA A 75 1.41 19.69 8.22
C ALA A 75 0.09 20.11 7.52
N GLN A 76 -0.78 19.14 7.24
CA GLN A 76 -2.05 19.31 6.53
C GLN A 76 -1.94 19.94 5.11
N ARG A 77 -0.74 20.02 4.55
CA ARG A 77 -0.52 20.55 3.18
C ARG A 77 -0.83 19.47 2.16
N VAL A 78 -2.10 19.10 2.08
CA VAL A 78 -2.66 18.08 1.19
C VAL A 78 -3.57 18.74 0.18
N GLY A 79 -3.41 18.40 -1.08
CA GLY A 79 -4.24 18.89 -2.17
C GLY A 79 -4.57 17.76 -3.14
N TYR A 80 -5.30 18.11 -4.18
CA TYR A 80 -5.58 17.20 -5.29
C TYR A 80 -5.43 17.93 -6.61
N ILE A 81 -5.11 17.17 -7.65
CA ILE A 81 -5.07 17.66 -9.02
C ILE A 81 -6.40 17.29 -9.68
N PRO A 82 -7.20 18.25 -10.15
CA PRO A 82 -8.43 17.94 -10.87
C PRO A 82 -8.13 17.16 -12.15
N GLY A 83 -8.86 16.07 -12.38
CA GLY A 83 -8.65 15.24 -13.55
C GLY A 83 -9.45 13.95 -13.52
N LYS A 84 -9.24 13.12 -14.52
CA LYS A 84 -9.81 11.78 -14.61
C LYS A 84 -8.68 10.76 -14.67
N ILE A 85 -8.78 9.70 -13.88
CA ILE A 85 -7.89 8.55 -13.92
C ILE A 85 -8.70 7.35 -14.36
N TYR A 86 -8.25 6.66 -15.40
CA TYR A 86 -8.84 5.41 -15.86
C TYR A 86 -8.07 4.26 -15.22
N HIS A 87 -8.79 3.45 -14.48
CA HIS A 87 -8.22 2.29 -13.82
C HIS A 87 -8.38 1.07 -14.71
N LEU A 88 -7.28 0.50 -15.15
CA LEU A 88 -7.32 -0.73 -15.95
C LEU A 88 -7.77 -1.90 -15.07
N TRP A 89 -8.40 -2.90 -15.71
CA TRP A 89 -8.79 -4.12 -15.02
C TRP A 89 -7.53 -4.85 -14.49
N HIS A 90 -7.60 -5.34 -13.26
CA HIS A 90 -6.51 -6.00 -12.57
C HIS A 90 -7.06 -7.06 -11.60
N GLY A 91 -7.90 -7.93 -12.10
CA GLY A 91 -8.52 -9.02 -11.35
C GLY A 91 -9.88 -8.69 -10.73
N ASP A 92 -10.61 -9.74 -10.41
CA ASP A 92 -11.94 -9.65 -9.85
C ASP A 92 -11.93 -9.20 -8.39
N ARG A 93 -12.85 -8.33 -8.04
CA ARG A 93 -13.01 -7.83 -6.66
C ARG A 93 -13.24 -8.94 -5.63
N LYS A 94 -13.91 -10.03 -6.01
CA LYS A 94 -14.16 -11.18 -5.14
C LYS A 94 -12.87 -11.85 -4.67
N ASN A 95 -11.85 -11.92 -5.54
CA ASN A 95 -10.55 -12.53 -5.25
C ASN A 95 -9.69 -11.67 -4.31
N ARG A 96 -9.93 -10.38 -4.28
CA ARG A 96 -9.19 -9.43 -3.43
C ARG A 96 -9.55 -9.49 -1.95
N LYS A 97 -10.66 -10.12 -1.59
CA LYS A 97 -11.08 -10.38 -0.21
C LYS A 97 -10.93 -9.16 0.71
N TYR A 98 -11.28 -7.95 0.26
CA TYR A 98 -11.00 -6.67 0.94
C TYR A 98 -11.42 -6.61 2.41
N ARG A 99 -12.41 -7.39 2.83
CA ARG A 99 -12.88 -7.45 4.22
C ARG A 99 -12.21 -8.56 5.01
N ASP A 100 -11.91 -9.69 4.35
CA ASP A 100 -11.46 -10.90 5.04
C ASP A 100 -9.94 -11.02 5.09
N ARG A 101 -9.22 -10.33 4.19
CA ARG A 101 -7.76 -10.41 4.09
C ARG A 101 -7.02 -10.03 5.38
N TYR A 102 -7.62 -9.21 6.24
CA TYR A 102 -6.99 -8.80 7.49
C TYR A 102 -7.23 -9.76 8.66
N ARG A 103 -8.10 -10.78 8.49
CA ARG A 103 -8.44 -11.68 9.60
C ARG A 103 -7.23 -12.43 10.13
N PHE A 104 -6.38 -12.93 9.25
CA PHE A 104 -5.18 -13.66 9.67
C PHE A 104 -4.03 -12.74 10.13
N LEU A 105 -4.11 -11.44 9.86
CA LEU A 105 -3.15 -10.47 10.39
C LEU A 105 -3.42 -10.05 11.84
N ARG A 106 -4.41 -10.63 12.51
CA ARG A 106 -4.70 -10.29 13.91
C ARG A 106 -3.55 -10.61 14.86
N SER A 107 -2.72 -11.59 14.52
CA SER A 107 -1.50 -11.95 15.26
C SER A 107 -0.23 -11.32 14.71
N PHE A 108 -0.31 -10.55 13.61
CA PHE A 108 0.86 -9.98 12.94
C PHE A 108 1.57 -8.97 13.83
N ASP A 109 2.87 -9.17 13.99
CA ASP A 109 3.79 -8.27 14.68
C ASP A 109 4.91 -7.82 13.73
N PRO A 110 4.90 -6.55 13.27
CA PRO A 110 5.92 -6.04 12.37
C PRO A 110 7.35 -6.15 12.89
N TYR A 111 7.53 -6.24 14.21
CA TYR A 111 8.86 -6.32 14.80
C TYR A 111 9.41 -7.75 14.85
N SER A 112 8.55 -8.76 15.00
CA SER A 112 8.96 -10.16 15.16
C SER A 112 8.77 -11.00 13.91
N ASP A 113 7.79 -10.72 13.06
CA ASP A 113 7.39 -11.60 11.95
C ASP A 113 8.12 -11.29 10.64
N ILE A 114 8.53 -10.04 10.45
CA ILE A 114 9.22 -9.62 9.22
C ILE A 114 10.59 -9.01 9.51
N ILE A 115 11.46 -9.01 8.51
CA ILE A 115 12.78 -8.39 8.53
C ILE A 115 13.06 -7.72 7.20
N LEU A 116 13.71 -6.56 7.23
CA LEU A 116 14.15 -5.88 6.02
C LEU A 116 15.40 -6.56 5.49
N ALA A 117 15.33 -7.11 4.28
CA ALA A 117 16.46 -7.71 3.62
C ALA A 117 17.44 -6.67 3.09
N SER A 118 18.66 -7.09 2.73
CA SER A 118 19.72 -6.21 2.22
C SER A 118 19.36 -5.48 0.92
N ASN A 119 18.41 -6.03 0.15
CA ASN A 119 17.86 -5.40 -1.06
C ASN A 119 16.72 -4.41 -0.78
N GLY A 120 16.40 -4.14 0.48
CA GLY A 120 15.32 -3.24 0.88
C GLY A 120 13.91 -3.83 0.83
N ALA A 121 13.75 -5.12 0.56
CA ALA A 121 12.47 -5.80 0.58
C ALA A 121 12.17 -6.44 1.94
N TRP A 122 10.91 -6.41 2.36
CA TRP A 122 10.46 -7.15 3.52
C TRP A 122 10.44 -8.65 3.25
N GLN A 123 10.92 -9.42 4.21
CA GLN A 123 10.89 -10.88 4.20
C GLN A 123 10.29 -11.40 5.49
N TRP A 124 9.63 -12.55 5.44
CA TRP A 124 9.22 -13.26 6.63
C TRP A 124 10.46 -13.81 7.35
N LYS A 125 10.57 -13.61 8.66
CA LYS A 125 11.63 -14.24 9.46
C LYS A 125 11.49 -15.75 9.47
N ASP A 126 10.24 -16.23 9.57
CA ASP A 126 9.90 -17.64 9.39
C ASP A 126 8.92 -17.80 8.20
N PRO A 127 9.45 -18.16 7.02
CA PRO A 127 8.59 -18.39 5.83
C PRO A 127 7.63 -19.58 5.97
N GLN A 128 7.85 -20.46 6.97
CA GLN A 128 6.99 -21.62 7.23
C GLN A 128 5.90 -21.34 8.26
N SER A 129 5.92 -20.17 8.90
CA SER A 129 4.89 -19.79 9.86
C SER A 129 3.50 -19.82 9.20
N GLU A 130 2.46 -20.12 9.98
CA GLU A 130 1.07 -20.12 9.52
C GLU A 130 0.69 -18.78 8.88
N LEU A 131 1.19 -17.69 9.46
CA LEU A 131 0.96 -16.33 8.98
C LEU A 131 1.57 -16.11 7.59
N ALA A 132 2.84 -16.50 7.39
CA ALA A 132 3.52 -16.39 6.11
C ALA A 132 2.84 -17.23 5.02
N GLN A 133 2.44 -18.46 5.35
CA GLN A 133 1.72 -19.34 4.43
C GLN A 133 0.33 -18.80 4.07
N SER A 134 -0.38 -18.22 5.04
CA SER A 134 -1.67 -17.56 4.82
C SER A 134 -1.54 -16.35 3.90
N ALA A 135 -0.50 -15.54 4.08
CA ALA A 135 -0.20 -14.40 3.20
C ALA A 135 0.12 -14.88 1.76
N LYS A 136 0.98 -15.89 1.63
CA LYS A 136 1.30 -16.49 0.32
C LYS A 136 0.05 -16.99 -0.38
N LYS A 137 -0.79 -17.75 0.32
CA LYS A 137 -2.07 -18.26 -0.21
C LYS A 137 -2.97 -17.11 -0.67
N TYR A 138 -3.09 -16.05 0.13
CA TYR A 138 -3.88 -14.87 -0.23
C TYR A 138 -3.42 -14.26 -1.57
N PHE A 139 -2.11 -14.08 -1.78
CA PHE A 139 -1.61 -13.51 -3.04
C PHE A 139 -1.85 -14.44 -4.23
N LEU A 140 -1.69 -15.75 -4.07
CA LEU A 140 -2.00 -16.72 -5.14
C LEU A 140 -3.48 -16.72 -5.52
N GLU A 141 -4.38 -16.57 -4.53
CA GLU A 141 -5.83 -16.57 -4.77
C GLU A 141 -6.35 -15.26 -5.38
N ARG A 142 -5.54 -14.20 -5.43
CA ARG A 142 -5.92 -12.93 -6.08
C ARG A 142 -6.10 -13.04 -7.58
N LEU A 143 -5.40 -13.96 -8.22
CA LEU A 143 -5.46 -14.20 -9.68
C LEU A 143 -5.30 -12.92 -10.50
N GLU A 144 -4.39 -12.03 -10.08
CA GLU A 144 -4.14 -10.75 -10.76
C GLU A 144 -3.12 -10.91 -11.89
N ASP A 145 -2.27 -11.92 -11.76
CA ASP A 145 -1.13 -12.17 -12.64
C ASP A 145 -1.41 -13.20 -13.74
N ASP A 146 -2.64 -13.73 -13.82
CA ASP A 146 -3.03 -14.71 -14.86
C ASP A 146 -2.88 -14.16 -16.30
N VAL A 147 -2.71 -12.83 -16.44
CA VAL A 147 -2.44 -12.17 -17.72
C VAL A 147 -0.94 -12.13 -18.04
N ILE A 148 -0.06 -12.32 -17.05
CA ILE A 148 1.40 -12.16 -17.22
C ILE A 148 2.01 -13.37 -17.94
N LEU A 149 1.38 -14.54 -17.91
CA LEU A 149 1.88 -15.72 -18.62
C LEU A 149 1.85 -15.58 -20.16
N ASP A 150 1.15 -14.58 -20.69
CA ASP A 150 1.12 -14.29 -22.13
C ASP A 150 2.06 -13.15 -22.57
N LEU A 151 2.71 -12.45 -21.62
CA LEU A 151 3.65 -11.36 -21.96
C LEU A 151 4.94 -11.86 -22.65
N HIS A 152 5.26 -13.15 -22.59
CA HIS A 152 6.30 -13.75 -23.39
C HIS A 152 5.94 -13.90 -24.88
N ARG A 153 4.69 -13.58 -25.26
CA ARG A 153 4.19 -13.57 -26.65
C ARG A 153 3.98 -12.19 -27.23
N LEU A 154 4.15 -11.13 -26.44
CA LEU A 154 4.08 -9.79 -26.96
C LEU A 154 5.47 -9.37 -27.43
N ASP A 155 5.63 -9.18 -28.73
CA ASP A 155 6.78 -8.49 -29.30
C ASP A 155 6.96 -7.15 -28.56
N PRO A 156 8.21 -6.73 -28.27
CA PRO A 156 8.45 -5.48 -27.59
C PRO A 156 7.83 -4.35 -28.39
N LEU A 157 6.83 -3.69 -27.82
CA LEU A 157 6.26 -2.47 -28.39
C LEU A 157 7.40 -1.47 -28.63
N PRO A 158 7.58 -0.92 -29.84
CA PRO A 158 8.59 0.09 -30.09
C PRO A 158 8.26 1.32 -29.22
N LEU A 159 9.05 1.52 -28.17
CA LEU A 159 9.00 2.73 -27.35
C LEU A 159 9.54 3.90 -28.17
N ASN A 160 8.67 4.51 -28.96
CA ASN A 160 8.99 5.69 -29.73
C ASN A 160 8.83 6.92 -28.81
N PHE A 161 9.85 7.21 -28.03
CA PHE A 161 9.94 8.49 -27.33
C PHE A 161 10.25 9.57 -28.37
N GLY A 162 9.20 10.22 -28.89
CA GLY A 162 9.35 11.40 -29.72
C GLY A 162 10.22 12.43 -29.01
N ARG A 163 11.34 12.82 -29.64
CA ARG A 163 12.18 13.92 -29.16
C ARG A 163 11.31 15.19 -29.08
N PRO A 164 11.38 15.98 -27.99
CA PRO A 164 10.74 17.29 -27.99
C PRO A 164 11.38 18.15 -29.08
N ALA A 165 10.55 18.77 -29.90
CA ALA A 165 10.99 19.75 -30.91
C ALA A 165 11.69 20.91 -30.18
N SER A 166 12.93 21.16 -30.56
CA SER A 166 13.70 22.35 -30.17
C SER A 166 12.99 23.61 -30.70
N ARG A 167 12.64 24.52 -29.80
CA ARG A 167 12.49 25.95 -30.10
C ARG A 167 13.54 26.72 -29.33
#